data_b5a3a96fc4ef27eac1f1e804347497be
#
_entry.id   b5a3a96fc4ef27eac1f1e804347497be
#
_cell.length_a   1.000
_cell.length_b   1.000
_cell.length_c   1.000
_cell.angle_alpha   90.00
_cell.angle_beta   90.00
_cell.angle_gamma   90.00
#
_symmetry.space_group_name_H-M   'P 1'
#
loop_
_entity.id
_entity.type
_entity.pdbx_description
1 polymer ?
#
loop_
_entity_poly.entity_id
_entity_poly.type
_entity_poly.pdbx_seq_one_letter_code
_entity_poly.pdbx_strand_id
1 'polypeptide(L)'
;MRKNISILVSLLILSLTACSDKAQYFEESGSVFHTSYHIKYKAKQILTDKIDSELQRFNLSLNPFNPNSTIAKVNNNEDVEVDEWFTEVFIKAEEISKKSGGAFDITCAPLINLWGFGFSKMDSVTPQMIDSIKAFVGYQKVKMEGKKNIKE
;
A
#
# COMPACT_ATOMS: atom_id res chain seq x y z
N MET A 1 47.46 -40.61 -21.75
CA MET A 1 46.15 -40.32 -22.43
C MET A 1 44.97 -40.23 -21.49
N ARG A 2 44.72 -41.18 -20.58
CA ARG A 2 43.52 -41.16 -19.66
C ARG A 2 43.47 -39.94 -18.74
N LYS A 3 44.60 -39.43 -18.18
CA LYS A 3 44.64 -38.24 -17.31
C LYS A 3 44.26 -36.95 -18.03
N ASN A 4 44.63 -36.77 -19.29
CA ASN A 4 44.34 -35.57 -20.06
C ASN A 4 42.85 -35.53 -20.46
N ILE A 5 42.20 -36.66 -20.70
CA ILE A 5 40.77 -36.77 -21.01
C ILE A 5 39.95 -36.42 -19.77
N SER A 6 40.37 -36.85 -18.57
CA SER A 6 39.69 -36.53 -17.31
C SER A 6 39.72 -35.01 -17.01
N ILE A 7 40.84 -34.34 -17.29
CA ILE A 7 40.93 -32.88 -17.13
C ILE A 7 40.07 -32.15 -18.15
N LEU A 8 40.02 -32.60 -19.40
CA LEU A 8 39.19 -32.02 -20.44
C LEU A 8 37.69 -32.14 -20.13
N VAL A 9 37.25 -33.29 -19.63
CA VAL A 9 35.88 -33.55 -19.20
C VAL A 9 35.50 -32.71 -17.99
N SER A 10 36.41 -32.53 -17.03
CA SER A 10 36.19 -31.66 -15.86
C SER A 10 36.09 -30.18 -16.25
N LEU A 11 36.89 -29.69 -17.21
CA LEU A 11 36.80 -28.33 -17.73
C LEU A 11 35.48 -28.13 -18.51
N LEU A 12 34.99 -29.12 -19.25
CA LEU A 12 33.76 -29.04 -20.01
C LEU A 12 32.53 -28.97 -19.09
N ILE A 13 32.56 -29.67 -17.96
CA ILE A 13 31.46 -29.65 -16.96
C ILE A 13 31.41 -28.29 -16.24
N LEU A 14 32.54 -27.64 -15.98
CA LEU A 14 32.56 -26.31 -15.38
C LEU A 14 31.98 -25.21 -16.29
N SER A 15 32.07 -25.38 -17.61
CA SER A 15 31.53 -24.40 -18.55
C SER A 15 29.98 -24.44 -18.72
N LEU A 16 29.33 -25.49 -18.23
CA LEU A 16 27.86 -25.66 -18.32
C LEU A 16 27.11 -24.97 -17.17
N THR A 17 27.79 -24.47 -16.15
CA THR A 17 27.17 -23.76 -15.02
C THR A 17 27.11 -22.23 -15.21
N ALA A 18 27.31 -21.72 -16.42
CA ALA A 18 27.05 -20.32 -16.72
C ALA A 18 25.54 -20.06 -16.62
N CYS A 19 25.06 -19.89 -15.40
CA CYS A 19 23.71 -19.41 -15.12
C CYS A 19 23.50 -18.12 -15.89
N SER A 20 22.54 -18.09 -16.80
CA SER A 20 22.22 -16.90 -17.56
C SER A 20 21.68 -15.84 -16.60
N ASP A 21 22.54 -14.90 -16.21
CA ASP A 21 22.21 -13.80 -15.28
C ASP A 21 21.36 -12.70 -15.96
N LYS A 22 20.63 -13.10 -17.01
CA LYS A 22 19.79 -12.18 -17.79
C LYS A 22 18.45 -11.97 -17.11
N ALA A 23 18.11 -10.70 -16.95
CA ALA A 23 16.77 -10.33 -16.49
C ALA A 23 15.71 -10.75 -17.50
N GLN A 24 14.64 -11.40 -17.05
CA GLN A 24 13.48 -11.82 -17.84
C GLN A 24 12.20 -11.23 -17.25
N TYR A 25 11.12 -11.28 -18.02
CA TYR A 25 9.81 -10.83 -17.55
C TYR A 25 9.11 -11.93 -16.77
N PHE A 26 8.52 -11.51 -15.64
CA PHE A 26 7.62 -12.32 -14.81
C PHE A 26 6.26 -11.63 -14.74
N GLU A 27 5.21 -12.40 -14.53
CA GLU A 27 3.85 -11.92 -14.31
C GLU A 27 3.28 -12.61 -13.09
N GLU A 28 2.65 -11.83 -12.22
CA GLU A 28 1.99 -12.28 -11.01
C GLU A 28 0.61 -11.66 -10.89
N SER A 29 -0.32 -12.39 -10.30
CA SER A 29 -1.68 -11.94 -10.08
C SER A 29 -2.18 -12.46 -8.76
N GLY A 30 -2.99 -11.67 -8.08
CA GLY A 30 -3.56 -12.06 -6.80
C GLY A 30 -4.67 -11.10 -6.37
N SER A 31 -5.08 -11.23 -5.11
CA SER A 31 -6.07 -10.35 -4.50
C SER A 31 -5.56 -9.82 -3.17
N VAL A 32 -5.69 -8.51 -2.97
CA VAL A 32 -5.34 -7.81 -1.73
C VAL A 32 -6.25 -6.59 -1.59
N PHE A 33 -6.52 -6.12 -0.39
CA PHE A 33 -7.36 -4.93 -0.12
C PHE A 33 -8.78 -5.02 -0.75
N HIS A 34 -9.35 -6.22 -0.81
CA HIS A 34 -10.64 -6.49 -1.50
C HIS A 34 -10.67 -6.18 -3.00
N THR A 35 -9.50 -6.13 -3.65
CA THR A 35 -9.35 -5.95 -5.09
C THR A 35 -8.32 -6.95 -5.66
N SER A 36 -8.25 -7.05 -6.98
CA SER A 36 -7.26 -7.86 -7.67
C SER A 36 -6.11 -7.01 -8.18
N TYR A 37 -4.95 -7.64 -8.31
CA TYR A 37 -3.78 -7.03 -8.93
C TYR A 37 -3.19 -7.92 -10.02
N HIS A 38 -2.55 -7.27 -10.99
CA HIS A 38 -1.71 -7.90 -12.01
C HIS A 38 -0.40 -7.11 -12.07
N ILE A 39 0.72 -7.79 -11.86
CA ILE A 39 2.04 -7.19 -11.86
C ILE A 39 2.89 -7.85 -12.92
N LYS A 40 3.46 -7.05 -13.81
CA LYS A 40 4.46 -7.48 -14.77
C LYS A 40 5.77 -6.76 -14.48
N TYR A 41 6.82 -7.52 -14.24
CA TYR A 41 8.12 -6.96 -13.91
C TYR A 41 9.27 -7.69 -14.60
N LYS A 42 10.41 -7.02 -14.70
CA LYS A 42 11.63 -7.59 -15.27
C LYS A 42 12.67 -7.74 -14.17
N ALA A 43 13.08 -8.98 -13.91
CA ALA A 43 14.05 -9.29 -12.87
C ALA A 43 14.95 -10.46 -13.27
N LYS A 44 16.02 -10.69 -12.50
CA LYS A 44 16.88 -11.87 -12.66
C LYS A 44 16.27 -13.12 -12.04
N GLN A 45 15.36 -12.95 -11.09
CA GLN A 45 14.68 -14.02 -10.36
C GLN A 45 13.25 -13.63 -10.03
N ILE A 46 12.42 -14.61 -9.69
CA ILE A 46 11.06 -14.41 -9.20
C ILE A 46 11.09 -13.61 -7.89
N LEU A 47 10.17 -12.64 -7.75
CA LEU A 47 10.07 -11.75 -6.59
C LEU A 47 8.76 -11.93 -5.80
N THR A 48 8.02 -13.02 -6.02
CA THR A 48 6.70 -13.29 -5.40
C THR A 48 6.71 -13.02 -3.90
N ASP A 49 7.62 -13.64 -3.14
CA ASP A 49 7.68 -13.47 -1.68
C ASP A 49 7.93 -12.01 -1.26
N LYS A 50 8.72 -11.28 -2.05
CA LYS A 50 9.00 -9.86 -1.76
C LYS A 50 7.78 -8.99 -2.05
N ILE A 51 7.10 -9.25 -3.17
CA ILE A 51 5.87 -8.55 -3.54
C ILE A 51 4.80 -8.79 -2.49
N ASP A 52 4.57 -10.06 -2.12
CA ASP A 52 3.59 -10.41 -1.10
C ASP A 52 3.92 -9.79 0.26
N SER A 53 5.19 -9.78 0.66
CA SER A 53 5.63 -9.14 1.89
C SER A 53 5.31 -7.64 1.91
N GLU A 54 5.59 -6.93 0.81
CA GLU A 54 5.30 -5.49 0.73
C GLU A 54 3.78 -5.22 0.69
N LEU A 55 3.01 -6.02 -0.03
CA LEU A 55 1.55 -5.91 -0.03
C LEU A 55 0.96 -6.14 1.36
N GLN A 56 1.49 -7.11 2.13
CA GLN A 56 1.06 -7.34 3.51
C GLN A 56 1.46 -6.21 4.45
N ARG A 57 2.65 -5.65 4.32
CA ARG A 57 3.06 -4.46 5.10
C ARG A 57 2.11 -3.30 4.85
N PHE A 58 1.78 -3.04 3.58
CA PHE A 58 0.81 -2.01 3.21
C PHE A 58 -0.59 -2.30 3.75
N ASN A 59 -1.02 -3.56 3.75
CA ASN A 59 -2.29 -4.01 4.31
C ASN A 59 -2.39 -3.76 5.83
N LEU A 60 -1.28 -3.91 6.55
CA LEU A 60 -1.23 -3.64 8.00
C LEU A 60 -1.13 -2.14 8.31
N SER A 61 -0.64 -1.33 7.38
CA SER A 61 -0.54 0.12 7.55
C SER A 61 -1.81 0.85 7.14
N LEU A 62 -2.24 0.69 5.90
CA LEU A 62 -3.16 1.61 5.23
C LEU A 62 -4.49 1.01 4.76
N ASN A 63 -4.79 -0.25 5.05
CA ASN A 63 -6.09 -0.82 4.72
C ASN A 63 -7.13 -0.51 5.80
N PRO A 64 -8.11 0.40 5.56
CA PRO A 64 -9.11 0.76 6.55
C PRO A 64 -10.08 -0.38 6.89
N PHE A 65 -10.20 -1.39 6.01
CA PHE A 65 -11.05 -2.57 6.23
C PHE A 65 -10.36 -3.65 7.08
N ASN A 66 -9.07 -3.52 7.34
CA ASN A 66 -8.34 -4.37 8.27
C ASN A 66 -8.37 -3.72 9.66
N PRO A 67 -9.09 -4.27 10.65
CA PRO A 67 -9.22 -3.65 11.97
C PRO A 67 -7.89 -3.56 12.73
N ASN A 68 -6.89 -4.34 12.33
CA ASN A 68 -5.56 -4.32 12.94
C ASN A 68 -4.60 -3.31 12.29
N SER A 69 -5.02 -2.66 11.21
CA SER A 69 -4.16 -1.69 10.50
C SER A 69 -3.98 -0.40 11.28
N THR A 70 -2.86 0.27 11.02
CA THR A 70 -2.56 1.59 11.60
C THR A 70 -3.67 2.59 11.28
N ILE A 71 -4.13 2.66 10.02
CA ILE A 71 -5.20 3.59 9.62
C ILE A 71 -6.54 3.30 10.30
N ALA A 72 -6.89 2.03 10.52
CA ALA A 72 -8.12 1.68 11.22
C ALA A 72 -8.08 2.16 12.68
N LYS A 73 -6.97 1.96 13.38
CA LYS A 73 -6.75 2.46 14.75
C LYS A 73 -6.80 3.98 14.81
N VAL A 74 -6.12 4.68 13.88
CA VAL A 74 -6.20 6.15 13.77
C VAL A 74 -7.64 6.60 13.55
N ASN A 75 -8.41 5.94 12.67
CA ASN A 75 -9.81 6.28 12.42
C ASN A 75 -10.71 6.05 13.65
N ASN A 76 -10.37 5.08 14.49
CA ASN A 76 -11.06 4.80 15.76
C ASN A 76 -10.61 5.73 16.90
N ASN A 77 -9.74 6.70 16.64
CA ASN A 77 -9.15 7.60 17.64
C ASN A 77 -8.33 6.88 18.72
N GLU A 78 -7.77 5.73 18.39
CA GLU A 78 -6.84 5.03 19.27
C GLU A 78 -5.49 5.75 19.31
N ASP A 79 -4.85 5.78 20.49
CA ASP A 79 -3.47 6.28 20.61
C ASP A 79 -2.51 5.24 20.01
N VAL A 80 -2.09 5.47 18.79
CA VAL A 80 -1.23 4.58 18.02
C VAL A 80 -0.05 5.34 17.44
N GLU A 81 1.11 4.75 17.54
CA GLU A 81 2.29 5.23 16.80
C GLU A 81 2.16 4.80 15.33
N VAL A 82 2.21 5.79 14.42
CA VAL A 82 2.10 5.52 12.98
C VAL A 82 3.42 5.02 12.41
N ASP A 83 3.32 4.13 11.43
CA ASP A 83 4.47 3.55 10.76
C ASP A 83 4.96 4.45 9.59
N GLU A 84 6.04 4.01 8.94
CA GLU A 84 6.68 4.72 7.83
C GLU A 84 5.74 4.89 6.63
N TRP A 85 5.01 3.83 6.23
CA TRP A 85 4.04 3.88 5.14
C TRP A 85 2.93 4.89 5.38
N PHE A 86 2.37 4.89 6.60
CA PHE A 86 1.36 5.87 6.99
C PHE A 86 1.92 7.29 6.91
N THR A 87 3.11 7.49 7.45
CA THR A 87 3.79 8.79 7.47
C THR A 87 4.00 9.33 6.06
N GLU A 88 4.56 8.52 5.17
CA GLU A 88 4.85 8.93 3.79
C GLU A 88 3.57 9.28 3.02
N VAL A 89 2.54 8.45 3.12
CA VAL A 89 1.26 8.69 2.46
C VAL A 89 0.56 9.92 3.02
N PHE A 90 0.59 10.12 4.36
CA PHE A 90 0.01 11.29 4.99
C PHE A 90 0.66 12.59 4.50
N ILE A 91 1.99 12.68 4.51
CA ILE A 91 2.74 13.85 4.03
C ILE A 91 2.42 14.14 2.56
N LYS A 92 2.40 13.11 1.72
CA LYS A 92 2.08 13.27 0.29
C LYS A 92 0.63 13.72 0.08
N ALA A 93 -0.31 13.18 0.83
CA ALA A 93 -1.71 13.58 0.77
C ALA A 93 -1.91 15.03 1.20
N GLU A 94 -1.25 15.47 2.28
CA GLU A 94 -1.27 16.88 2.73
C GLU A 94 -0.70 17.82 1.66
N GLU A 95 0.41 17.46 1.03
CA GLU A 95 1.00 18.24 -0.08
C GLU A 95 0.00 18.40 -1.25
N ILE A 96 -0.67 17.32 -1.64
CA ILE A 96 -1.65 17.33 -2.74
C ILE A 96 -2.88 18.15 -2.33
N SER A 97 -3.37 18.01 -1.11
CA SER A 97 -4.51 18.80 -0.59
C SER A 97 -4.21 20.30 -0.65
N LYS A 98 -3.02 20.72 -0.23
CA LYS A 98 -2.58 22.12 -0.31
C LYS A 98 -2.48 22.60 -1.76
N LYS A 99 -1.85 21.85 -2.65
CA LYS A 99 -1.67 22.19 -4.06
C LYS A 99 -2.99 22.26 -4.84
N SER A 100 -3.95 21.43 -4.50
CA SER A 100 -5.28 21.39 -5.14
C SER A 100 -6.28 22.38 -4.53
N GLY A 101 -5.89 23.14 -3.49
CA GLY A 101 -6.81 24.02 -2.77
C GLY A 101 -7.95 23.26 -2.08
N GLY A 102 -7.70 22.01 -1.66
CA GLY A 102 -8.68 21.16 -1.00
C GLY A 102 -9.57 20.34 -1.96
N ALA A 103 -9.32 20.37 -3.27
CA ALA A 103 -10.05 19.51 -4.21
C ALA A 103 -9.74 18.02 -3.99
N PHE A 104 -8.59 17.71 -3.43
CA PHE A 104 -8.26 16.42 -2.86
C PHE A 104 -8.20 16.55 -1.32
N ASP A 105 -8.88 15.67 -0.60
CA ASP A 105 -8.91 15.67 0.86
C ASP A 105 -8.99 14.24 1.41
N ILE A 106 -7.97 13.82 2.16
CA ILE A 106 -7.91 12.48 2.76
C ILE A 106 -8.90 12.28 3.90
N THR A 107 -9.52 13.36 4.40
CA THR A 107 -10.47 13.30 5.51
C THR A 107 -11.92 13.11 5.03
N CYS A 108 -12.16 12.85 3.75
CA CYS A 108 -13.50 12.73 3.15
C CYS A 108 -14.27 11.46 3.55
N ALA A 109 -13.67 10.54 4.32
CA ALA A 109 -14.29 9.27 4.72
C ALA A 109 -15.68 9.43 5.38
N PRO A 110 -15.96 10.42 6.22
CA PRO A 110 -17.31 10.64 6.75
C PRO A 110 -18.38 10.88 5.67
N LEU A 111 -18.05 11.62 4.60
CA LEU A 111 -18.94 11.82 3.45
C LEU A 111 -19.09 10.54 2.63
N ILE A 112 -18.04 9.78 2.42
CA ILE A 112 -18.07 8.48 1.72
C ILE A 112 -18.99 7.51 2.46
N ASN A 113 -18.90 7.45 3.79
CA ASN A 113 -19.75 6.63 4.64
C ASN A 113 -21.22 7.10 4.57
N LEU A 114 -21.48 8.41 4.56
CA LEU A 114 -22.82 8.98 4.45
C LEU A 114 -23.50 8.55 3.13
N TRP A 115 -22.75 8.47 2.03
CA TRP A 115 -23.27 8.02 0.74
C TRP A 115 -23.34 6.49 0.59
N GLY A 116 -22.97 5.73 1.62
CA GLY A 116 -23.02 4.26 1.62
C GLY A 116 -21.89 3.56 0.85
N PHE A 117 -20.85 4.29 0.45
CA PHE A 117 -19.68 3.72 -0.22
C PHE A 117 -18.58 3.24 0.75
N GLY A 118 -18.75 3.45 2.06
CA GLY A 118 -17.83 3.03 3.10
C GLY A 118 -18.39 1.90 3.96
N PHE A 119 -18.31 2.06 5.29
CA PHE A 119 -18.71 1.03 6.27
C PHE A 119 -20.21 0.99 6.57
N SER A 120 -20.97 2.00 6.17
CA SER A 120 -22.40 2.15 6.46
C SER A 120 -23.22 2.04 5.19
N LYS A 121 -24.42 1.44 5.28
CA LYS A 121 -25.43 1.53 4.23
C LYS A 121 -26.40 2.65 4.59
N MET A 122 -26.70 3.51 3.63
CA MET A 122 -27.68 4.58 3.79
C MET A 122 -28.74 4.46 2.70
N ASP A 123 -30.01 4.61 3.08
CA ASP A 123 -31.15 4.55 2.15
C ASP A 123 -31.45 5.92 1.54
N SER A 124 -31.15 7.01 2.25
CA SER A 124 -31.35 8.38 1.77
C SER A 124 -30.35 9.35 2.39
N VAL A 125 -29.91 10.34 1.62
CA VAL A 125 -29.01 11.41 2.06
C VAL A 125 -29.71 12.74 1.90
N THR A 126 -29.76 13.55 2.96
CA THR A 126 -30.36 14.89 2.94
C THR A 126 -29.30 15.99 2.93
N PRO A 127 -29.61 17.21 2.43
CA PRO A 127 -28.71 18.35 2.51
C PRO A 127 -28.23 18.64 3.94
N GLN A 128 -29.12 18.53 4.93
CA GLN A 128 -28.79 18.76 6.34
C GLN A 128 -27.75 17.76 6.87
N MET A 129 -27.87 16.49 6.47
CA MET A 129 -26.88 15.46 6.82
C MET A 129 -25.51 15.78 6.22
N ILE A 130 -25.49 16.20 4.94
CA ILE A 130 -24.25 16.60 4.26
C ILE A 130 -23.60 17.78 5.00
N ASP A 131 -24.36 18.81 5.34
CA ASP A 131 -23.83 20.00 6.02
C ASP A 131 -23.30 19.66 7.42
N SER A 132 -23.97 18.78 8.15
CA SER A 132 -23.51 18.29 9.46
C SER A 132 -22.20 17.52 9.34
N ILE A 133 -22.07 16.65 8.34
CA ILE A 133 -20.87 15.83 8.14
C ILE A 133 -19.71 16.64 7.59
N LYS A 134 -19.94 17.67 6.77
CA LYS A 134 -18.88 18.57 6.30
C LYS A 134 -18.10 19.22 7.44
N ALA A 135 -18.70 19.40 8.61
CA ALA A 135 -18.01 19.91 9.78
C ALA A 135 -16.81 19.05 10.23
N PHE A 136 -16.81 17.75 9.87
CA PHE A 136 -15.76 16.79 10.20
C PHE A 136 -14.77 16.57 9.05
N VAL A 137 -14.95 17.21 7.91
CA VAL A 137 -14.07 17.09 6.74
C VAL A 137 -13.21 18.34 6.61
N GLY A 138 -11.96 18.16 6.30
CA GLY A 138 -10.98 19.23 6.09
C GLY A 138 -9.58 18.76 6.45
N TYR A 139 -8.68 18.69 5.47
CA TYR A 139 -7.30 18.24 5.67
C TYR A 139 -6.55 19.12 6.69
N GLN A 140 -6.98 20.37 6.92
CA GLN A 140 -6.40 21.27 7.91
C GLN A 140 -6.69 20.86 9.36
N LYS A 141 -7.69 19.98 9.58
CA LYS A 141 -8.13 19.49 10.90
C LYS A 141 -7.35 18.29 11.38
N VAL A 142 -6.46 17.75 10.55
CA VAL A 142 -5.60 16.63 10.90
C VAL A 142 -4.15 17.04 10.78
N LYS A 143 -3.36 16.69 11.79
CA LYS A 143 -1.92 16.99 11.83
C LYS A 143 -1.19 15.76 12.29
N MET A 144 0.06 15.66 11.92
CA MET A 144 0.95 14.63 12.41
C MET A 144 2.06 15.32 13.22
N GLU A 145 2.19 14.92 14.49
CA GLU A 145 3.27 15.39 15.37
C GLU A 145 4.19 14.20 15.69
N GLY A 146 5.38 14.22 15.10
CA GLY A 146 6.29 13.09 15.15
C GLY A 146 5.67 11.86 14.49
N LYS A 147 5.47 10.79 15.27
CA LYS A 147 4.80 9.56 14.83
C LYS A 147 3.34 9.42 15.31
N LYS A 148 2.72 10.51 15.73
CA LYS A 148 1.32 10.53 16.15
C LYS A 148 0.47 11.33 15.19
N ASN A 149 -0.71 10.80 14.86
CA ASN A 149 -1.73 11.54 14.12
C ASN A 149 -2.63 12.26 15.13
N ILE A 150 -2.78 13.58 14.97
CA ILE A 150 -3.60 14.41 15.83
C ILE A 150 -4.77 14.94 15.02
N LYS A 151 -5.99 14.74 15.53
CA LYS A 151 -7.24 15.30 15.00
C LYS A 151 -7.70 16.43 15.93
N GLU A 152 -8.10 17.53 15.34
CA GLU A 152 -8.74 18.67 16.01
C GLU A 152 -10.26 18.57 15.92
#